data_0a775e141223b90a2af8cf7da33cd3b7
#
_entry.id   0a775e141223b90a2af8cf7da33cd3b7
#
_cell.length_a   1.000
_cell.length_b   1.000
_cell.length_c   1.000
_cell.angle_alpha   90.00
_cell.angle_beta   90.00
_cell.angle_gamma   90.00
#
_symmetry.space_group_name_H-M   'P 1'
#
loop_
_entity.id
_entity.type
_entity.pdbx_description
1 polymer ?
#
loop_
_entity_poly.entity_id
_entity_poly.type
_entity_poly.pdbx_seq_one_letter_code
_entity_poly.pdbx_strand_id
1 'polypeptide(L)'
;MTLRLLSLEDVKQSITMSQAIDAMEQAFIQLAQQQVKLPLRTAISIDEEKALTLTMPAYLAQDKTLGLKVVSVFPNNLTQSKPSITGVIMLLDASTGEPKILMDAAYLTALRTGAVSGLATKYFARDNANHVAIIGSGAQSSTQLEAMTAVRTIKHVSIWSRTMKNAEEFAKKLESQYDVTIHEQVSLAIRDADIICTATSSSEPLVHLSEIQSHAHINAIGSHSRTMQEIGQDVLGHSTVVVDQLEAVLSESGEIIRAVEQNTLKKENILEIGQWLLSKELDYKNHSTVFKSVGLAIQDLSVAQVVYRNALKNNLGIDFPIN
;
A
#
# COMPACT_ATOMS: atom_id res chain seq x y z
N MET A 1 -26.92 -22.38 0.48
CA MET A 1 -25.69 -21.60 0.23
C MET A 1 -25.09 -21.15 1.57
N THR A 2 -23.80 -21.31 1.77
CA THR A 2 -23.12 -20.99 3.04
C THR A 2 -22.08 -19.90 2.79
N LEU A 3 -22.16 -18.80 3.54
CA LEU A 3 -21.19 -17.71 3.55
C LEU A 3 -20.27 -17.86 4.76
N ARG A 4 -18.96 -17.91 4.57
CA ARG A 4 -18.02 -17.87 5.69
C ARG A 4 -17.73 -16.42 6.11
N LEU A 5 -17.83 -16.14 7.40
CA LEU A 5 -17.52 -14.83 7.98
C LEU A 5 -16.19 -14.91 8.71
N LEU A 6 -15.24 -14.02 8.40
CA LEU A 6 -13.97 -13.88 9.11
C LEU A 6 -13.93 -12.56 9.88
N SER A 7 -13.63 -12.66 11.16
CA SER A 7 -13.31 -11.50 11.99
C SER A 7 -11.94 -10.93 11.64
N LEU A 8 -11.62 -9.75 12.18
CA LEU A 8 -10.28 -9.16 12.10
C LEU A 8 -9.19 -10.12 12.61
N GLU A 9 -9.47 -10.86 13.69
CA GLU A 9 -8.49 -11.77 14.28
C GLU A 9 -8.28 -13.01 13.40
N ASP A 10 -9.34 -13.58 12.83
CA ASP A 10 -9.24 -14.67 11.84
C ASP A 10 -8.39 -14.25 10.63
N VAL A 11 -8.59 -13.02 10.15
CA VAL A 11 -7.81 -12.47 9.03
C VAL A 11 -6.33 -12.37 9.38
N LYS A 12 -5.98 -11.82 10.56
CA LYS A 12 -4.59 -11.70 11.02
C LYS A 12 -3.89 -13.06 11.14
N GLN A 13 -4.59 -14.07 11.61
CA GLN A 13 -4.06 -15.42 11.75
C GLN A 13 -3.91 -16.15 10.41
N SER A 14 -4.57 -15.65 9.35
CA SER A 14 -4.65 -16.31 8.06
C SER A 14 -3.60 -15.87 7.04
N ILE A 15 -2.81 -14.84 7.31
CA ILE A 15 -1.84 -14.33 6.32
C ILE A 15 -0.63 -13.69 7.00
N THR A 16 0.56 -13.94 6.44
CA THR A 16 1.80 -13.24 6.80
C THR A 16 2.15 -12.16 5.76
N MET A 17 2.98 -11.20 6.14
CA MET A 17 3.47 -10.17 5.21
C MET A 17 4.20 -10.78 4.00
N SER A 18 5.00 -11.81 4.20
CA SER A 18 5.69 -12.51 3.10
C SER A 18 4.70 -13.10 2.08
N GLN A 19 3.65 -13.78 2.56
CA GLN A 19 2.59 -14.29 1.69
C GLN A 19 1.82 -13.18 0.96
N ALA A 20 1.62 -12.05 1.63
CA ALA A 20 0.99 -10.88 1.01
C ALA A 20 1.88 -10.29 -0.11
N ILE A 21 3.20 -10.20 0.10
CA ILE A 21 4.15 -9.73 -0.92
C ILE A 21 4.14 -10.67 -2.14
N ASP A 22 4.14 -11.97 -1.92
CA ASP A 22 4.07 -12.96 -3.01
C ASP A 22 2.74 -12.84 -3.77
N ALA A 23 1.63 -12.61 -3.07
CA ALA A 23 0.33 -12.37 -3.69
C ALA A 23 0.31 -11.09 -4.54
N MET A 24 1.00 -10.02 -4.10
CA MET A 24 1.16 -8.79 -4.89
C MET A 24 1.95 -9.05 -6.18
N GLU A 25 3.06 -9.79 -6.10
CA GLU A 25 3.87 -10.13 -7.28
C GLU A 25 3.00 -10.84 -8.35
N GLN A 26 2.23 -11.84 -7.94
CA GLN A 26 1.35 -12.57 -8.87
C GLN A 26 0.21 -11.68 -9.41
N ALA A 27 -0.38 -10.81 -8.58
CA ALA A 27 -1.44 -9.90 -9.02
C ALA A 27 -0.96 -8.93 -10.10
N PHE A 28 0.22 -8.33 -9.95
CA PHE A 28 0.78 -7.41 -10.92
C PHE A 28 1.26 -8.10 -12.19
N ILE A 29 1.77 -9.32 -12.12
CA ILE A 29 2.07 -10.15 -13.31
C ILE A 29 0.79 -10.40 -14.10
N GLN A 30 -0.32 -10.81 -13.46
CA GLN A 30 -1.60 -11.02 -14.12
C GLN A 30 -2.15 -9.72 -14.74
N LEU A 31 -1.99 -8.58 -14.05
CA LEU A 31 -2.39 -7.28 -14.59
C LEU A 31 -1.62 -6.95 -15.86
N ALA A 32 -0.30 -7.12 -15.87
CA ALA A 32 0.57 -6.87 -17.03
C ALA A 32 0.26 -7.83 -18.19
N GLN A 33 -0.15 -9.05 -17.91
CA GLN A 33 -0.59 -10.03 -18.91
C GLN A 33 -2.03 -9.82 -19.39
N GLN A 34 -2.71 -8.76 -18.94
CA GLN A 34 -4.12 -8.47 -19.27
C GLN A 34 -5.10 -9.59 -18.83
N GLN A 35 -4.75 -10.34 -17.81
CA GLN A 35 -5.58 -11.42 -17.23
C GLN A 35 -6.45 -10.93 -16.05
N VAL A 36 -6.71 -9.63 -16.01
CA VAL A 36 -7.49 -8.98 -14.96
C VAL A 36 -8.63 -8.17 -15.57
N LYS A 37 -9.80 -8.21 -14.92
CA LYS A 37 -10.86 -7.22 -15.13
C LYS A 37 -10.85 -6.29 -13.94
N LEU A 38 -10.50 -5.03 -14.18
CA LEU A 38 -10.32 -4.01 -13.15
C LEU A 38 -11.11 -2.75 -13.52
N PRO A 39 -12.44 -2.72 -13.27
CA PRO A 39 -13.23 -1.51 -13.47
C PRO A 39 -12.76 -0.38 -12.55
N LEU A 40 -12.98 0.85 -12.96
CA LEU A 40 -12.75 2.00 -12.09
C LEU A 40 -13.58 1.87 -10.82
N ARG A 41 -12.98 2.24 -9.68
CA ARG A 41 -13.67 2.27 -8.40
C ARG A 41 -14.79 3.30 -8.41
N THR A 42 -15.93 2.95 -7.81
CA THR A 42 -17.06 3.84 -7.66
C THR A 42 -16.99 4.50 -6.31
N ALA A 43 -17.12 5.83 -6.29
CA ALA A 43 -17.09 6.66 -5.10
C ALA A 43 -18.47 7.25 -4.82
N ILE A 44 -18.91 7.17 -3.56
CA ILE A 44 -20.10 7.84 -3.06
C ILE A 44 -19.65 8.83 -1.99
N SER A 45 -19.74 10.13 -2.28
CA SER A 45 -19.46 11.19 -1.31
C SER A 45 -20.65 11.41 -0.39
N ILE A 46 -20.39 11.60 0.88
CA ILE A 46 -21.33 11.99 1.92
C ILE A 46 -20.88 13.34 2.43
N ASP A 47 -21.32 14.41 1.77
CA ASP A 47 -20.76 15.76 1.95
C ASP A 47 -21.00 16.30 3.35
N GLU A 48 -22.14 15.98 3.98
CA GLU A 48 -22.50 16.38 5.34
C GLU A 48 -21.51 15.87 6.37
N GLU A 49 -20.92 14.68 6.13
CA GLU A 49 -19.95 14.05 7.02
C GLU A 49 -18.51 14.23 6.54
N LYS A 50 -18.28 14.89 5.41
CA LYS A 50 -16.98 14.95 4.72
C LYS A 50 -16.39 13.55 4.52
N ALA A 51 -17.25 12.60 4.21
CA ALA A 51 -16.97 11.19 4.17
C ALA A 51 -17.10 10.63 2.75
N LEU A 52 -16.52 9.44 2.55
CA LEU A 52 -16.46 8.75 1.28
C LEU A 52 -16.67 7.27 1.48
N THR A 53 -17.49 6.63 0.63
CA THR A 53 -17.56 5.17 0.50
C THR A 53 -17.13 4.76 -0.90
N LEU A 54 -16.22 3.80 -0.99
CA LEU A 54 -15.70 3.27 -2.25
C LEU A 54 -16.13 1.81 -2.43
N THR A 55 -16.53 1.45 -3.65
CA THR A 55 -16.67 0.08 -4.09
C THR A 55 -15.60 -0.24 -5.14
N MET A 56 -14.87 -1.32 -4.91
CA MET A 56 -13.67 -1.68 -5.67
C MET A 56 -13.76 -3.14 -6.14
N PRO A 57 -14.45 -3.41 -7.25
CA PRO A 57 -14.56 -4.76 -7.80
C PRO A 57 -13.35 -5.13 -8.64
N ALA A 58 -13.01 -6.44 -8.69
CA ALA A 58 -12.08 -6.98 -9.67
C ALA A 58 -12.30 -8.48 -9.91
N TYR A 59 -11.72 -8.97 -11.01
CA TYR A 59 -11.60 -10.38 -11.34
C TYR A 59 -10.19 -10.67 -11.83
N LEU A 60 -9.52 -11.64 -11.21
CA LEU A 60 -8.23 -12.18 -11.63
C LEU A 60 -8.45 -13.57 -12.23
N ALA A 61 -8.13 -13.71 -13.52
CA ALA A 61 -8.53 -14.88 -14.29
C ALA A 61 -7.74 -16.15 -13.92
N GLN A 62 -6.44 -16.03 -13.67
CA GLN A 62 -5.58 -17.16 -13.35
C GLN A 62 -6.02 -17.89 -12.08
N ASP A 63 -6.32 -17.12 -11.03
CA ASP A 63 -6.75 -17.65 -9.74
C ASP A 63 -8.26 -17.81 -9.62
N LYS A 64 -9.02 -17.42 -10.65
CA LYS A 64 -10.50 -17.33 -10.62
C LYS A 64 -11.00 -16.56 -9.40
N THR A 65 -10.27 -15.50 -9.01
CA THR A 65 -10.63 -14.67 -7.88
C THR A 65 -11.56 -13.56 -8.33
N LEU A 66 -12.82 -13.67 -7.98
CA LEU A 66 -13.86 -12.66 -8.21
C LEU A 66 -14.29 -12.07 -6.87
N GLY A 67 -14.43 -10.76 -6.79
CA GLY A 67 -14.90 -10.14 -5.56
C GLY A 67 -14.91 -8.61 -5.62
N LEU A 68 -15.18 -8.03 -4.47
CA LEU A 68 -15.17 -6.58 -4.28
C LEU A 68 -14.78 -6.22 -2.85
N LYS A 69 -14.14 -5.08 -2.72
CA LYS A 69 -13.98 -4.38 -1.44
C LYS A 69 -14.99 -3.23 -1.38
N VAL A 70 -15.65 -3.08 -0.24
CA VAL A 70 -16.36 -1.87 0.16
C VAL A 70 -15.61 -1.27 1.33
N VAL A 71 -15.16 -0.02 1.18
CA VAL A 71 -14.43 0.70 2.23
C VAL A 71 -15.00 2.10 2.40
N SER A 72 -15.19 2.50 3.63
CA SER A 72 -15.72 3.81 4.00
C SER A 72 -14.68 4.59 4.80
N VAL A 73 -14.50 5.87 4.46
CA VAL A 73 -13.62 6.81 5.15
C VAL A 73 -14.50 7.90 5.77
N PHE A 74 -14.58 7.91 7.08
CA PHE A 74 -15.38 8.85 7.88
C PHE A 74 -14.46 9.54 8.89
N PRO A 75 -13.80 10.66 8.54
CA PRO A 75 -12.81 11.31 9.39
C PRO A 75 -13.36 11.73 10.76
N ASN A 76 -14.62 12.13 10.82
CA ASN A 76 -15.29 12.58 12.04
C ASN A 76 -15.49 11.47 13.08
N ASN A 77 -15.38 10.19 12.70
CA ASN A 77 -15.48 9.06 13.63
C ASN A 77 -14.45 9.11 14.75
N LEU A 78 -13.27 9.70 14.50
CA LEU A 78 -12.22 9.85 15.52
C LEU A 78 -12.69 10.66 16.72
N THR A 79 -13.58 11.63 16.54
CA THR A 79 -14.15 12.43 17.62
C THR A 79 -15.09 11.61 18.52
N GLN A 80 -15.55 10.45 18.03
CA GLN A 80 -16.45 9.51 18.72
C GLN A 80 -15.71 8.23 19.15
N SER A 81 -14.38 8.22 19.12
CA SER A 81 -13.55 7.04 19.40
C SER A 81 -13.88 5.82 18.52
N LYS A 82 -14.35 6.06 17.29
CA LYS A 82 -14.61 5.04 16.27
C LYS A 82 -13.52 5.08 15.21
N PRO A 83 -13.23 3.95 14.53
CA PRO A 83 -12.31 3.93 13.40
C PRO A 83 -12.76 4.88 12.28
N SER A 84 -11.84 5.66 11.75
CA SER A 84 -12.10 6.53 10.59
C SER A 84 -12.19 5.76 9.28
N ILE A 85 -11.65 4.54 9.21
CA ILE A 85 -11.69 3.67 8.04
C ILE A 85 -12.30 2.35 8.49
N THR A 86 -13.35 1.92 7.78
CA THR A 86 -14.03 0.62 7.98
C THR A 86 -14.37 0.02 6.64
N GLY A 87 -14.52 -1.29 6.57
CA GLY A 87 -14.91 -1.92 5.32
C GLY A 87 -14.92 -3.44 5.39
N VAL A 88 -15.38 -4.01 4.29
CA VAL A 88 -15.43 -5.46 4.10
C VAL A 88 -14.92 -5.84 2.72
N ILE A 89 -14.35 -7.05 2.61
CA ILE A 89 -14.05 -7.70 1.34
C ILE A 89 -14.94 -8.92 1.21
N MET A 90 -15.58 -9.05 0.06
CA MET A 90 -16.36 -10.23 -0.32
C MET A 90 -15.70 -10.93 -1.51
N LEU A 91 -15.49 -12.24 -1.40
CA LEU A 91 -15.15 -13.09 -2.55
C LEU A 91 -16.37 -13.89 -2.97
N LEU A 92 -16.47 -14.07 -4.28
CA LEU A 92 -17.56 -14.79 -4.95
C LEU A 92 -16.98 -16.00 -5.70
N ASP A 93 -17.78 -17.01 -5.92
CA ASP A 93 -17.44 -18.07 -6.85
C ASP A 93 -17.49 -17.53 -8.28
N ALA A 94 -16.38 -17.60 -8.99
CA ALA A 94 -16.32 -17.04 -10.35
C ALA A 94 -17.09 -17.88 -11.40
N SER A 95 -17.60 -19.06 -11.04
CA SER A 95 -18.35 -19.93 -11.93
C SER A 95 -19.86 -19.82 -11.71
N THR A 96 -20.29 -19.60 -10.46
CA THR A 96 -21.71 -19.58 -10.06
C THR A 96 -22.19 -18.21 -9.62
N GLY A 97 -21.27 -17.29 -9.24
CA GLY A 97 -21.58 -15.99 -8.66
C GLY A 97 -21.95 -16.05 -7.17
N GLU A 98 -21.93 -17.22 -6.54
CA GLU A 98 -22.30 -17.37 -5.13
C GLU A 98 -21.30 -16.70 -4.20
N PRO A 99 -21.74 -15.94 -3.17
CA PRO A 99 -20.86 -15.44 -2.12
C PRO A 99 -20.19 -16.58 -1.35
N LYS A 100 -18.85 -16.53 -1.23
CA LYS A 100 -18.05 -17.54 -0.52
C LYS A 100 -17.64 -17.08 0.87
N ILE A 101 -17.18 -15.85 0.96
CA ILE A 101 -16.61 -15.31 2.20
C ILE A 101 -16.78 -13.79 2.29
N LEU A 102 -17.02 -13.33 3.50
CA LEU A 102 -16.98 -11.92 3.89
C LEU A 102 -15.97 -11.75 5.02
N MET A 103 -15.07 -10.77 4.89
CA MET A 103 -14.00 -10.55 5.86
C MET A 103 -13.75 -9.07 6.14
N ASP A 104 -13.11 -8.76 7.25
CA ASP A 104 -12.64 -7.41 7.59
C ASP A 104 -11.69 -6.89 6.51
N ALA A 105 -11.92 -5.64 6.05
CA ALA A 105 -11.09 -4.99 5.06
C ALA A 105 -10.05 -4.04 5.66
N ALA A 106 -10.21 -3.58 6.90
CA ALA A 106 -9.36 -2.53 7.46
C ALA A 106 -7.91 -2.99 7.59
N TYR A 107 -7.70 -4.13 8.24
CA TYR A 107 -6.36 -4.73 8.37
C TYR A 107 -5.79 -5.14 7.01
N LEU A 108 -6.58 -5.81 6.17
CA LEU A 108 -6.12 -6.24 4.84
C LEU A 108 -5.73 -5.07 3.95
N THR A 109 -6.44 -3.93 4.04
CA THR A 109 -6.04 -2.72 3.31
C THR A 109 -4.68 -2.20 3.79
N ALA A 110 -4.40 -2.22 5.08
CA ALA A 110 -3.08 -1.83 5.60
C ALA A 110 -2.00 -2.85 5.19
N LEU A 111 -2.27 -4.14 5.35
CA LEU A 111 -1.34 -5.22 5.02
C LEU A 111 -0.95 -5.21 3.53
N ARG A 112 -1.94 -5.15 2.60
CA ARG A 112 -1.66 -5.14 1.15
C ARG A 112 -0.92 -3.86 0.72
N THR A 113 -1.14 -2.74 1.42
CA THR A 113 -0.41 -1.49 1.15
C THR A 113 1.06 -1.62 1.59
N GLY A 114 1.34 -2.24 2.73
CA GLY A 114 2.70 -2.63 3.10
C GLY A 114 3.29 -3.62 2.10
N ALA A 115 2.54 -4.65 1.74
CA ALA A 115 3.00 -5.70 0.84
C ALA A 115 3.41 -5.20 -0.55
N VAL A 116 2.68 -4.23 -1.12
CA VAL A 116 3.06 -3.64 -2.42
C VAL A 116 4.34 -2.80 -2.31
N SER A 117 4.54 -2.08 -1.20
CA SER A 117 5.81 -1.41 -0.90
C SER A 117 6.94 -2.42 -0.68
N GLY A 118 6.67 -3.53 0.02
CA GLY A 118 7.62 -4.62 0.18
C GLY A 118 8.02 -5.26 -1.15
N LEU A 119 7.08 -5.46 -2.07
CA LEU A 119 7.36 -5.93 -3.42
C LEU A 119 8.28 -4.97 -4.18
N ALA A 120 7.98 -3.67 -4.17
CA ALA A 120 8.83 -2.68 -4.81
C ALA A 120 10.22 -2.64 -4.17
N THR A 121 10.31 -2.62 -2.85
CA THR A 121 11.57 -2.64 -2.10
C THR A 121 12.41 -3.88 -2.40
N LYS A 122 11.78 -5.06 -2.52
CA LYS A 122 12.46 -6.33 -2.88
C LYS A 122 13.27 -6.18 -4.18
N TYR A 123 12.77 -5.43 -5.14
CA TYR A 123 13.37 -5.32 -6.47
C TYR A 123 14.14 -4.03 -6.71
N PHE A 124 13.77 -2.92 -6.08
CA PHE A 124 14.33 -1.59 -6.38
C PHE A 124 15.24 -1.01 -5.30
N ALA A 125 15.18 -1.49 -4.06
CA ALA A 125 16.13 -1.10 -3.02
C ALA A 125 17.40 -1.96 -3.07
N ARG A 126 18.52 -1.41 -2.61
CA ARG A 126 19.79 -2.15 -2.44
C ARG A 126 19.60 -3.39 -1.57
N ASP A 127 20.31 -4.47 -1.86
CA ASP A 127 20.20 -5.72 -1.10
C ASP A 127 20.72 -5.58 0.33
N ASN A 128 21.70 -4.70 0.56
CA ASN A 128 22.27 -4.37 1.85
C ASN A 128 21.59 -3.21 2.58
N ALA A 129 20.45 -2.70 2.07
CA ALA A 129 19.67 -1.66 2.72
C ALA A 129 19.28 -2.11 4.14
N ASN A 130 19.56 -1.27 5.13
CA ASN A 130 19.33 -1.59 6.54
C ASN A 130 18.79 -0.42 7.38
N HIS A 131 18.67 0.77 6.80
CA HIS A 131 18.11 1.94 7.43
C HIS A 131 16.81 2.36 6.72
N VAL A 132 15.70 2.35 7.45
CA VAL A 132 14.40 2.79 6.95
C VAL A 132 13.92 4.05 7.64
N ALA A 133 13.43 5.02 6.87
CA ALA A 133 12.71 6.18 7.38
C ALA A 133 11.20 5.99 7.19
N ILE A 134 10.43 6.12 8.26
CA ILE A 134 8.96 6.10 8.24
C ILE A 134 8.45 7.52 8.45
N ILE A 135 7.87 8.10 7.40
CA ILE A 135 7.33 9.46 7.39
C ILE A 135 5.80 9.38 7.53
N GLY A 136 5.33 9.63 8.74
CA GLY A 136 3.97 9.41 9.21
C GLY A 136 3.94 8.34 10.29
N SER A 137 2.94 8.40 11.18
CA SER A 137 2.72 7.43 12.28
C SER A 137 1.28 6.92 12.31
N GLY A 138 0.63 6.91 11.14
CA GLY A 138 -0.75 6.49 10.96
C GLY A 138 -0.91 4.97 10.83
N ALA A 139 -2.11 4.53 10.43
CA ALA A 139 -2.46 3.12 10.31
C ALA A 139 -1.55 2.31 9.37
N GLN A 140 -0.94 2.95 8.38
CA GLN A 140 -0.06 2.29 7.39
C GLN A 140 1.37 2.09 7.90
N SER A 141 1.83 2.89 8.86
CA SER A 141 3.26 2.95 9.25
C SER A 141 3.80 1.62 9.77
N SER A 142 3.01 0.89 10.55
CA SER A 142 3.39 -0.43 11.08
C SER A 142 3.55 -1.48 9.96
N THR A 143 2.61 -1.51 9.01
CA THR A 143 2.67 -2.47 7.89
C THR A 143 3.73 -2.11 6.86
N GLN A 144 4.08 -0.81 6.72
CA GLN A 144 5.23 -0.39 5.92
C GLN A 144 6.52 -0.96 6.53
N LEU A 145 6.76 -0.76 7.83
CA LEU A 145 7.95 -1.31 8.48
C LEU A 145 7.97 -2.84 8.43
N GLU A 146 6.85 -3.51 8.71
CA GLU A 146 6.72 -4.97 8.60
C GLU A 146 7.09 -5.47 7.20
N ALA A 147 6.67 -4.77 6.16
CA ALA A 147 7.00 -5.13 4.78
C ALA A 147 8.50 -4.93 4.48
N MET A 148 9.11 -3.85 4.97
CA MET A 148 10.56 -3.63 4.80
C MET A 148 11.36 -4.73 5.48
N THR A 149 10.98 -5.14 6.69
CA THR A 149 11.67 -6.21 7.43
C THR A 149 11.44 -7.61 6.84
N ALA A 150 10.35 -7.81 6.11
CA ALA A 150 10.11 -9.06 5.38
C ALA A 150 11.04 -9.25 4.18
N VAL A 151 11.64 -8.17 3.66
CA VAL A 151 12.48 -8.22 2.44
C VAL A 151 13.91 -7.72 2.64
N ARG A 152 14.23 -7.06 3.76
CA ARG A 152 15.56 -6.53 4.12
C ARG A 152 15.86 -6.73 5.60
N THR A 153 17.14 -6.80 5.93
CA THR A 153 17.58 -6.86 7.34
C THR A 153 17.68 -5.45 7.90
N ILE A 154 16.56 -4.91 8.35
CA ILE A 154 16.50 -3.55 8.91
C ILE A 154 17.11 -3.53 10.31
N LYS A 155 17.97 -2.52 10.56
CA LYS A 155 18.64 -2.28 11.85
C LYS A 155 18.24 -0.94 12.44
N HIS A 156 18.18 0.11 11.61
CA HIS A 156 17.89 1.47 12.02
C HIS A 156 16.53 1.91 11.48
N VAL A 157 15.73 2.55 12.34
CA VAL A 157 14.42 3.09 12.01
C VAL A 157 14.36 4.56 12.40
N SER A 158 14.34 5.44 11.41
CA SER A 158 14.09 6.87 11.60
C SER A 158 12.59 7.14 11.48
N ILE A 159 12.04 7.90 12.43
CA ILE A 159 10.61 8.20 12.47
C ILE A 159 10.43 9.71 12.46
N TRP A 160 9.53 10.17 11.60
CA TRP A 160 8.96 11.52 11.69
C TRP A 160 7.43 11.46 11.65
N SER A 161 6.81 12.32 12.43
CA SER A 161 5.37 12.54 12.37
C SER A 161 5.06 13.99 12.67
N ARG A 162 4.00 14.53 12.04
CA ARG A 162 3.51 15.88 12.30
C ARG A 162 3.23 16.13 13.79
N THR A 163 2.83 15.09 14.51
CA THR A 163 2.58 15.12 15.96
C THR A 163 3.65 14.29 16.65
N MET A 164 4.53 14.93 17.41
CA MET A 164 5.63 14.26 18.12
C MET A 164 5.14 13.11 19.02
N LYS A 165 4.07 13.33 19.78
CA LYS A 165 3.46 12.30 20.62
C LYS A 165 3.14 11.00 19.85
N ASN A 166 2.62 11.12 18.62
CA ASN A 166 2.30 9.94 17.81
C ASN A 166 3.58 9.24 17.32
N ALA A 167 4.66 9.98 17.06
CA ALA A 167 5.96 9.40 16.73
C ALA A 167 6.53 8.63 17.93
N GLU A 168 6.45 9.19 19.14
CA GLU A 168 6.88 8.54 20.39
C GLU A 168 6.08 7.27 20.69
N GLU A 169 4.75 7.31 20.53
CA GLU A 169 3.88 6.13 20.73
C GLU A 169 4.19 5.02 19.70
N PHE A 170 4.56 5.39 18.48
CA PHE A 170 4.97 4.43 17.46
C PHE A 170 6.36 3.87 17.77
N ALA A 171 7.34 4.71 18.11
CA ALA A 171 8.69 4.31 18.48
C ALA A 171 8.74 3.30 19.64
N LYS A 172 7.98 3.54 20.70
CA LYS A 172 7.89 2.62 21.87
C LYS A 172 7.54 1.19 21.52
N LYS A 173 6.83 0.96 20.41
CA LYS A 173 6.48 -0.40 19.95
C LYS A 173 7.64 -1.09 19.25
N LEU A 174 8.68 -0.35 18.88
CA LEU A 174 9.77 -0.79 18.00
C LEU A 174 11.12 -0.89 18.71
N GLU A 175 11.33 -0.14 19.80
CA GLU A 175 12.62 0.01 20.52
C GLU A 175 13.20 -1.33 21.04
N SER A 176 12.37 -2.37 21.23
CA SER A 176 12.85 -3.69 21.62
C SER A 176 13.47 -4.48 20.46
N GLN A 177 13.27 -4.05 19.22
CA GLN A 177 13.65 -4.80 18.02
C GLN A 177 14.64 -4.04 17.13
N TYR A 178 14.62 -2.69 17.17
CA TYR A 178 15.37 -1.83 16.27
C TYR A 178 16.06 -0.69 17.03
N ASP A 179 17.12 -0.14 16.43
CA ASP A 179 17.67 1.14 16.82
C ASP A 179 16.78 2.25 16.24
N VAL A 180 16.00 2.89 17.11
CA VAL A 180 14.93 3.84 16.72
C VAL A 180 15.34 5.25 17.05
N THR A 181 15.25 6.14 16.07
CA THR A 181 15.47 7.59 16.23
C THR A 181 14.23 8.37 15.78
N ILE A 182 13.73 9.25 16.65
CA ILE A 182 12.65 10.19 16.33
C ILE A 182 13.26 11.52 15.92
N HIS A 183 12.76 12.11 14.84
CA HIS A 183 13.25 13.37 14.31
C HIS A 183 12.15 14.44 14.32
N GLU A 184 12.54 15.70 14.57
CA GLU A 184 11.63 16.85 14.52
C GLU A 184 11.40 17.36 13.09
N GLN A 185 12.32 17.04 12.16
CA GLN A 185 12.26 17.45 10.75
C GLN A 185 12.34 16.24 9.83
N VAL A 186 11.57 16.27 8.73
CA VAL A 186 11.58 15.20 7.71
C VAL A 186 12.99 15.04 7.14
N SER A 187 13.66 16.15 6.79
CA SER A 187 15.02 16.15 6.22
C SER A 187 16.04 15.40 7.06
N LEU A 188 15.91 15.46 8.40
CA LEU A 188 16.79 14.71 9.30
C LEU A 188 16.44 13.23 9.34
N ALA A 189 15.16 12.90 9.23
CA ALA A 189 14.71 11.50 9.24
C ALA A 189 15.12 10.73 7.98
N ILE A 190 15.16 11.40 6.81
CA ILE A 190 15.40 10.75 5.51
C ILE A 190 16.86 10.79 5.04
N ARG A 191 17.69 11.65 5.63
CA ARG A 191 19.05 11.96 5.17
C ARG A 191 19.93 10.73 4.96
N ASP A 192 19.91 9.79 5.90
CA ASP A 192 20.79 8.62 5.90
C ASP A 192 20.02 7.33 5.58
N ALA A 193 18.75 7.44 5.21
CA ALA A 193 17.91 6.29 4.94
C ALA A 193 18.19 5.67 3.57
N ASP A 194 18.30 4.34 3.54
CA ASP A 194 18.32 3.55 2.31
C ASP A 194 16.91 3.42 1.70
N ILE A 195 15.91 3.34 2.59
CA ILE A 195 14.50 3.16 2.24
C ILE A 195 13.68 4.24 2.95
N ILE A 196 12.80 4.91 2.22
CA ILE A 196 11.91 5.94 2.75
C ILE A 196 10.46 5.51 2.47
N CYS A 197 9.63 5.41 3.51
CA CYS A 197 8.20 5.11 3.37
C CYS A 197 7.40 6.35 3.79
N THR A 198 6.72 7.00 2.84
CA THR A 198 5.82 8.11 3.16
C THR A 198 4.37 7.63 3.23
N ALA A 199 3.73 7.88 4.36
CA ALA A 199 2.37 7.44 4.69
C ALA A 199 1.60 8.57 5.39
N THR A 200 1.56 9.76 4.76
CA THR A 200 0.95 10.95 5.32
C THR A 200 -0.26 11.42 4.52
N SER A 201 -0.97 12.39 5.04
CA SER A 201 -2.02 13.13 4.33
C SER A 201 -1.57 14.52 3.88
N SER A 202 -0.28 14.70 3.60
CA SER A 202 0.27 16.01 3.22
C SER A 202 -0.29 16.48 1.87
N SER A 203 -0.53 17.77 1.76
CA SER A 203 -0.81 18.45 0.49
C SER A 203 0.42 19.14 -0.11
N GLU A 204 1.53 19.16 0.66
CA GLU A 204 2.80 19.76 0.26
C GLU A 204 3.91 18.72 0.27
N PRO A 205 4.94 18.84 -0.58
CA PRO A 205 6.07 17.93 -0.61
C PRO A 205 6.77 17.88 0.74
N LEU A 206 7.13 16.68 1.16
CA LEU A 206 7.89 16.40 2.38
C LEU A 206 9.30 15.89 2.10
N VAL A 207 9.53 15.32 0.92
CA VAL A 207 10.79 14.71 0.51
C VAL A 207 11.37 15.48 -0.67
N HIS A 208 12.58 16.01 -0.53
CA HIS A 208 13.29 16.77 -1.55
C HIS A 208 14.61 16.10 -1.95
N LEU A 209 15.05 16.28 -3.19
CA LEU A 209 16.20 15.58 -3.76
C LEU A 209 17.51 15.83 -2.99
N SER A 210 17.71 17.06 -2.51
CA SER A 210 18.92 17.45 -1.75
C SER A 210 19.01 16.80 -0.36
N GLU A 211 17.95 16.15 0.10
CA GLU A 211 17.83 15.61 1.46
C GLU A 211 17.94 14.10 1.52
N ILE A 212 18.01 13.40 0.37
CA ILE A 212 18.03 11.95 0.27
C ILE A 212 19.37 11.41 -0.25
N GLN A 213 19.62 10.13 0.03
CA GLN A 213 20.75 9.42 -0.56
C GLN A 213 20.53 9.21 -2.08
N SER A 214 21.59 9.27 -2.87
CA SER A 214 21.53 9.08 -4.33
C SER A 214 21.00 7.70 -4.76
N HIS A 215 20.89 6.77 -3.84
CA HIS A 215 20.41 5.40 -4.06
C HIS A 215 19.14 5.09 -3.25
N ALA A 216 18.54 6.08 -2.61
CA ALA A 216 17.38 5.87 -1.77
C ALA A 216 16.19 5.29 -2.58
N HIS A 217 15.54 4.27 -2.03
CA HIS A 217 14.28 3.75 -2.54
C HIS A 217 13.14 4.36 -1.75
N ILE A 218 12.17 4.99 -2.43
CA ILE A 218 11.08 5.70 -1.80
C ILE A 218 9.76 4.98 -2.11
N ASN A 219 9.04 4.54 -1.08
CA ASN A 219 7.67 4.05 -1.17
C ASN A 219 6.69 5.19 -0.84
N ALA A 220 6.09 5.81 -1.85
CA ALA A 220 5.17 6.93 -1.73
C ALA A 220 3.72 6.42 -1.75
N ILE A 221 3.11 6.22 -0.57
CA ILE A 221 1.79 5.58 -0.48
C ILE A 221 0.70 6.44 0.18
N GLY A 222 1.07 7.57 0.78
CA GLY A 222 0.10 8.41 1.50
C GLY A 222 -0.77 9.25 0.58
N SER A 223 -0.20 9.79 -0.49
CA SER A 223 -0.93 10.60 -1.47
C SER A 223 -1.78 9.71 -2.41
N HIS A 224 -3.11 9.80 -2.28
CA HIS A 224 -4.09 9.02 -3.05
C HIS A 224 -5.25 9.88 -3.57
N SER A 225 -5.04 11.19 -3.65
CA SER A 225 -5.95 12.14 -4.26
C SER A 225 -5.19 13.26 -4.97
N ARG A 226 -5.85 13.94 -5.91
CA ARG A 226 -5.25 15.03 -6.71
C ARG A 226 -4.71 16.21 -5.90
N THR A 227 -5.21 16.40 -4.68
CA THR A 227 -4.83 17.49 -3.78
C THR A 227 -3.68 17.13 -2.84
N MET A 228 -3.34 15.86 -2.73
CA MET A 228 -2.27 15.37 -1.85
C MET A 228 -0.94 15.30 -2.58
N GLN A 229 0.15 15.48 -1.81
CA GLN A 229 1.51 15.41 -2.32
C GLN A 229 2.47 15.13 -1.17
N GLU A 230 3.39 14.18 -1.36
CA GLU A 230 4.44 13.83 -0.39
C GLU A 230 5.83 14.01 -0.98
N ILE A 231 5.99 13.81 -2.30
CA ILE A 231 7.26 13.77 -2.99
C ILE A 231 7.45 15.04 -3.83
N GLY A 232 8.62 15.65 -3.69
CA GLY A 232 9.02 16.83 -4.47
C GLY A 232 9.16 16.55 -5.95
N GLN A 233 8.88 17.55 -6.78
CA GLN A 233 9.01 17.46 -8.23
C GLN A 233 10.47 17.23 -8.66
N ASP A 234 11.43 17.75 -7.89
CA ASP A 234 12.86 17.54 -8.03
C ASP A 234 13.25 16.06 -7.88
N VAL A 235 12.64 15.35 -6.93
CA VAL A 235 12.82 13.91 -6.74
C VAL A 235 12.24 13.13 -7.93
N LEU A 236 10.98 13.43 -8.32
CA LEU A 236 10.30 12.72 -9.40
C LEU A 236 10.99 12.92 -10.76
N GLY A 237 11.55 14.10 -10.99
CA GLY A 237 12.29 14.40 -12.23
C GLY A 237 13.68 13.77 -12.31
N HIS A 238 14.24 13.33 -11.17
CA HIS A 238 15.59 12.76 -11.09
C HIS A 238 15.60 11.24 -10.91
N SER A 239 14.57 10.69 -10.27
CA SER A 239 14.48 9.27 -9.89
C SER A 239 13.81 8.44 -10.97
N THR A 240 14.08 7.12 -10.96
CA THR A 240 13.25 6.17 -11.70
C THR A 240 11.90 6.03 -11.00
N VAL A 241 10.82 6.39 -11.69
CA VAL A 241 9.46 6.34 -11.15
C VAL A 241 8.78 5.05 -11.57
N VAL A 242 8.39 4.25 -10.59
CA VAL A 242 7.67 2.98 -10.75
C VAL A 242 6.28 3.14 -10.13
N VAL A 243 5.25 2.64 -10.78
CA VAL A 243 3.87 2.77 -10.31
C VAL A 243 3.14 1.43 -10.28
N ASP A 244 2.06 1.36 -9.52
CA ASP A 244 1.15 0.21 -9.53
C ASP A 244 0.38 0.08 -10.86
N GLN A 245 -0.20 1.18 -11.35
CA GLN A 245 -0.85 1.27 -12.66
C GLN A 245 -0.82 2.71 -13.16
N LEU A 246 -0.40 2.92 -14.38
CA LEU A 246 -0.21 4.25 -14.97
C LEU A 246 -1.52 5.04 -15.03
N GLU A 247 -2.61 4.43 -15.49
CA GLU A 247 -3.93 5.06 -15.58
C GLU A 247 -4.43 5.54 -14.20
N ALA A 248 -4.26 4.71 -13.18
CA ALA A 248 -4.70 5.02 -11.82
C ALA A 248 -3.91 6.19 -11.22
N VAL A 249 -2.57 6.21 -11.32
CA VAL A 249 -1.77 7.30 -10.77
C VAL A 249 -1.97 8.62 -11.52
N LEU A 250 -2.20 8.60 -12.82
CA LEU A 250 -2.54 9.78 -13.62
C LEU A 250 -3.95 10.32 -13.32
N SER A 251 -4.82 9.51 -12.73
CA SER A 251 -6.15 9.93 -12.27
C SER A 251 -6.14 10.49 -10.86
N GLU A 252 -5.33 9.91 -9.96
CA GLU A 252 -5.50 10.05 -8.51
C GLU A 252 -4.29 10.61 -7.77
N SER A 253 -3.05 10.44 -8.27
CA SER A 253 -1.85 10.91 -7.58
C SER A 253 -1.54 12.37 -7.90
N GLY A 254 -1.74 13.27 -6.94
CA GLY A 254 -1.50 14.70 -7.12
C GLY A 254 -0.05 15.01 -7.51
N GLU A 255 0.92 14.30 -6.95
CA GLU A 255 2.34 14.50 -7.25
C GLU A 255 2.71 14.03 -8.67
N ILE A 256 2.21 12.87 -9.12
CA ILE A 256 2.48 12.37 -10.48
C ILE A 256 1.77 13.24 -11.53
N ILE A 257 0.51 13.61 -11.28
CA ILE A 257 -0.25 14.48 -12.18
C ILE A 257 0.50 15.81 -12.40
N ARG A 258 0.93 16.48 -11.31
CA ARG A 258 1.66 17.74 -11.39
C ARG A 258 3.02 17.58 -12.09
N ALA A 259 3.75 16.48 -11.83
CA ALA A 259 5.04 16.24 -12.46
C ALA A 259 4.91 16.09 -13.99
N VAL A 260 3.88 15.42 -14.44
CA VAL A 260 3.58 15.26 -15.87
C VAL A 260 3.11 16.57 -16.49
N GLU A 261 2.18 17.31 -15.85
CA GLU A 261 1.67 18.59 -16.32
C GLU A 261 2.78 19.66 -16.42
N GLN A 262 3.75 19.65 -15.51
CA GLN A 262 4.90 20.55 -15.48
C GLN A 262 6.07 20.07 -16.36
N ASN A 263 5.94 18.95 -17.06
CA ASN A 263 6.99 18.32 -17.85
C ASN A 263 8.27 17.97 -17.06
N THR A 264 8.19 17.84 -15.74
CA THR A 264 9.29 17.38 -14.88
C THR A 264 9.48 15.87 -15.00
N LEU A 265 8.38 15.14 -15.19
CA LEU A 265 8.36 13.70 -15.44
C LEU A 265 7.63 13.41 -16.75
N LYS A 266 8.30 12.72 -17.69
CA LYS A 266 7.66 12.29 -18.92
C LYS A 266 6.87 11.02 -18.70
N LYS A 267 5.63 10.98 -19.21
CA LYS A 267 4.71 9.84 -19.03
C LYS A 267 5.31 8.51 -19.53
N GLU A 268 6.05 8.55 -20.64
CA GLU A 268 6.72 7.40 -21.25
C GLU A 268 7.87 6.84 -20.41
N ASN A 269 8.37 7.59 -19.43
CA ASN A 269 9.44 7.19 -18.53
C ASN A 269 8.90 6.58 -17.21
N ILE A 270 7.57 6.53 -17.02
CA ILE A 270 6.95 5.93 -15.85
C ILE A 270 6.84 4.42 -16.10
N LEU A 271 7.41 3.62 -15.21
CA LEU A 271 7.37 2.16 -15.29
C LEU A 271 6.18 1.61 -14.49
N GLU A 272 5.41 0.71 -15.06
CA GLU A 272 4.46 -0.09 -14.29
C GLU A 272 5.18 -1.31 -13.71
N ILE A 273 5.03 -1.55 -12.40
CA ILE A 273 5.71 -2.65 -11.71
C ILE A 273 5.40 -4.01 -12.33
N GLY A 274 4.16 -4.21 -12.77
CA GLY A 274 3.75 -5.46 -13.43
C GLY A 274 4.47 -5.70 -14.75
N GLN A 275 4.64 -4.67 -15.58
CA GLN A 275 5.39 -4.77 -16.85
C GLN A 275 6.88 -5.03 -16.58
N TRP A 276 7.45 -4.34 -15.60
CA TRP A 276 8.84 -4.57 -15.22
C TRP A 276 9.07 -6.00 -14.71
N LEU A 277 8.13 -6.57 -13.93
CA LEU A 277 8.22 -7.94 -13.41
C LEU A 277 8.27 -9.01 -14.53
N LEU A 278 7.71 -8.74 -15.69
CA LEU A 278 7.75 -9.66 -16.84
C LEU A 278 9.12 -9.68 -17.52
N SER A 279 9.83 -8.55 -17.59
CA SER A 279 11.11 -8.43 -18.30
C SER A 279 12.31 -8.51 -17.37
N LYS A 280 12.26 -7.81 -16.22
CA LYS A 280 13.36 -7.64 -15.24
C LYS A 280 14.68 -7.21 -15.91
N GLU A 281 14.59 -6.41 -16.99
CA GLU A 281 15.73 -6.13 -17.87
C GLU A 281 16.76 -5.17 -17.29
N LEU A 282 16.37 -4.29 -16.34
CA LEU A 282 17.23 -3.25 -15.78
C LEU A 282 17.29 -3.34 -14.25
N ASP A 283 18.50 -3.20 -13.71
CA ASP A 283 18.74 -3.07 -12.28
C ASP A 283 18.82 -1.58 -11.90
N TYR A 284 17.89 -1.12 -11.07
CA TYR A 284 17.79 0.26 -10.62
C TYR A 284 18.33 0.49 -9.20
N LYS A 285 18.86 -0.53 -8.52
CA LYS A 285 19.23 -0.50 -7.10
C LYS A 285 20.33 0.52 -6.74
N ASN A 286 21.09 1.01 -7.71
CA ASN A 286 22.16 1.98 -7.48
C ASN A 286 21.77 3.44 -7.77
N HIS A 287 20.50 3.67 -8.09
CA HIS A 287 19.94 5.00 -8.34
C HIS A 287 18.75 5.24 -7.44
N SER A 288 18.37 6.51 -7.25
CA SER A 288 17.15 6.82 -6.54
C SER A 288 15.93 6.31 -7.32
N THR A 289 15.02 5.67 -6.60
CA THR A 289 13.78 5.11 -7.17
C THR A 289 12.59 5.55 -6.34
N VAL A 290 11.48 5.83 -7.01
CA VAL A 290 10.20 6.16 -6.36
C VAL A 290 9.17 5.13 -6.78
N PHE A 291 8.66 4.36 -5.85
CA PHE A 291 7.48 3.54 -6.07
C PHE A 291 6.25 4.30 -5.59
N LYS A 292 5.30 4.54 -6.51
CA LYS A 292 4.02 5.20 -6.22
C LYS A 292 2.86 4.24 -6.38
N SER A 293 2.06 4.09 -5.32
CA SER A 293 0.81 3.32 -5.35
C SER A 293 -0.37 4.16 -4.85
N VAL A 294 -1.47 4.09 -5.58
CA VAL A 294 -2.77 4.67 -5.17
C VAL A 294 -3.75 3.58 -4.72
N GLY A 295 -3.39 2.32 -4.90
CA GLY A 295 -4.14 1.15 -4.47
C GLY A 295 -5.19 0.69 -5.47
N LEU A 296 -5.11 -0.58 -5.87
CA LEU A 296 -5.98 -1.22 -6.85
C LEU A 296 -6.79 -2.35 -6.20
N ALA A 297 -7.99 -2.62 -6.71
CA ALA A 297 -8.84 -3.70 -6.20
C ALA A 297 -8.18 -5.08 -6.28
N ILE A 298 -7.30 -5.31 -7.27
CA ILE A 298 -6.55 -6.57 -7.38
C ILE A 298 -5.64 -6.83 -6.18
N GLN A 299 -5.10 -5.78 -5.58
CA GLN A 299 -4.24 -5.90 -4.39
C GLN A 299 -5.07 -6.45 -3.21
N ASP A 300 -6.28 -5.91 -3.02
CA ASP A 300 -7.18 -6.34 -1.95
C ASP A 300 -7.65 -7.79 -2.17
N LEU A 301 -8.08 -8.12 -3.39
CA LEU A 301 -8.61 -9.45 -3.69
C LEU A 301 -7.55 -10.54 -3.69
N SER A 302 -6.32 -10.24 -4.09
CA SER A 302 -5.22 -11.23 -4.06
C SER A 302 -4.87 -11.65 -2.64
N VAL A 303 -4.75 -10.70 -1.70
CA VAL A 303 -4.52 -11.04 -0.28
C VAL A 303 -5.75 -11.72 0.32
N ALA A 304 -6.97 -11.26 -0.03
CA ALA A 304 -8.21 -11.90 0.44
C ALA A 304 -8.31 -13.36 0.00
N GLN A 305 -7.84 -13.69 -1.20
CA GLN A 305 -7.80 -15.08 -1.69
C GLN A 305 -6.82 -15.95 -0.90
N VAL A 306 -5.66 -15.40 -0.51
CA VAL A 306 -4.71 -16.12 0.37
C VAL A 306 -5.34 -16.34 1.75
N VAL A 307 -5.96 -15.31 2.33
CA VAL A 307 -6.69 -15.41 3.60
C VAL A 307 -7.78 -16.49 3.52
N TYR A 308 -8.59 -16.49 2.47
CA TYR A 308 -9.66 -17.46 2.29
C TYR A 308 -9.13 -18.91 2.27
N ARG A 309 -8.09 -19.18 1.47
CA ARG A 309 -7.46 -20.52 1.40
C ARG A 309 -6.91 -20.96 2.75
N ASN A 310 -6.22 -20.07 3.46
CA ASN A 310 -5.61 -20.39 4.75
C ASN A 310 -6.66 -20.51 5.87
N ALA A 311 -7.70 -19.71 5.85
CA ALA A 311 -8.82 -19.80 6.80
C ALA A 311 -9.56 -21.13 6.67
N LEU A 312 -9.83 -21.58 5.44
CA LEU A 312 -10.41 -22.90 5.21
C LEU A 312 -9.52 -24.03 5.74
N LYS A 313 -8.22 -23.98 5.44
CA LYS A 313 -7.25 -24.99 5.88
C LYS A 313 -7.17 -25.07 7.41
N ASN A 314 -7.27 -23.93 8.10
CA ASN A 314 -7.12 -23.81 9.54
C ASN A 314 -8.47 -23.82 10.28
N ASN A 315 -9.58 -24.01 9.55
CA ASN A 315 -10.95 -23.98 10.06
C ASN A 315 -11.28 -22.70 10.85
N LEU A 316 -10.84 -21.53 10.36
CA LEU A 316 -11.11 -20.22 10.97
C LEU A 316 -12.42 -19.63 10.42
N GLY A 317 -13.06 -18.80 11.24
CA GLY A 317 -14.30 -18.12 10.89
C GLY A 317 -15.56 -18.92 11.22
N ILE A 318 -16.71 -18.34 10.88
CA ILE A 318 -18.05 -18.87 11.18
C ILE A 318 -18.80 -19.08 9.86
N ASP A 319 -19.40 -20.25 9.67
CA ASP A 319 -20.26 -20.54 8.55
C ASP A 319 -21.69 -20.02 8.82
N PHE A 320 -22.16 -19.15 7.95
CA PHE A 320 -23.50 -18.54 8.04
C PHE A 320 -24.38 -19.04 6.87
N PRO A 321 -25.50 -19.75 7.15
CA PRO A 321 -26.43 -20.14 6.12
C PRO A 321 -27.22 -18.92 5.63
N ILE A 322 -27.20 -18.66 4.29
CA ILE A 322 -27.95 -17.53 3.70
C ILE A 322 -29.32 -18.02 3.20
N ASN A 323 -29.43 -19.26 2.76
CA ASN A 323 -30.65 -19.92 2.26
C ASN A 323 -30.56 -21.42 2.42
#